data_e299b88d9c79b4078f62b145abe651fc
#
_entry.id   e299b88d9c79b4078f62b145abe651fc
#
_cell.length_a   1.000
_cell.length_b   1.000
_cell.length_c   1.000
_cell.angle_alpha   90.00
_cell.angle_beta   90.00
_cell.angle_gamma   90.00
#
_symmetry.space_group_name_H-M   'P 1'
#
loop_
_entity.id
_entity.type
_entity.pdbx_description
1 polymer ?
#
loop_
_entity_poly.entity_id
_entity_poly.type
_entity_poly.pdbx_seq_one_letter_code
_entity_poly.pdbx_strand_id
1 'polypeptide(L)'
;GGGNVAGPSAGCAVTAAIISAVEQKPLRQDWAVTGEISLSGEIKPVGGVYEKAFGAHQAGMKGLIIPAENKEDIGETHFGMEVAAVRTIEDVLDKILVK
;
A
#
# COMPACT_ATOMS: atom_id res chain seq x y z
N GLY A 1 10.45 6.41 12.68
CA GLY A 1 10.49 6.23 13.42
C GLY A 1 11.26 5.67 12.58
N GLY A 2 11.90 6.50 12.30
CA GLY A 2 12.63 6.14 11.42
C GLY A 2 13.16 4.88 11.69
N GLY A 3 13.58 4.76 12.69
CA GLY A 3 14.23 3.61 12.96
C GLY A 3 13.49 2.42 12.66
N ASN A 4 12.32 2.59 12.45
CA ASN A 4 11.58 1.49 12.26
C ASN A 4 11.65 0.89 10.99
N VAL A 5 12.41 1.36 10.15
CA VAL A 5 12.59 0.71 8.95
C VAL A 5 13.70 -0.28 9.07
N ALA A 6 14.10 -0.58 10.22
CA ALA A 6 15.10 -1.58 10.40
C ALA A 6 14.53 -2.92 10.02
N GLY A 7 15.29 -3.74 9.42
CA GLY A 7 14.86 -5.05 9.03
C GLY A 7 14.89 -5.23 7.53
N PRO A 8 14.59 -6.42 7.05
CA PRO A 8 14.76 -6.75 5.64
C PRO A 8 13.62 -6.27 4.76
N SER A 9 12.56 -5.71 5.34
CA SER A 9 11.45 -5.28 4.52
C SER A 9 11.40 -3.77 4.43
N ALA A 10 10.79 -3.28 3.40
CA ALA A 10 10.57 -1.84 3.22
C ALA A 10 9.10 -1.61 2.95
N GLY A 11 8.65 -0.39 3.14
CA GLY A 11 7.25 -0.08 2.85
C GLY A 11 6.96 -0.17 1.36
N CYS A 12 5.79 -0.67 1.03
CA CYS A 12 5.36 -0.75 -0.35
C CYS A 12 5.35 0.62 -1.00
N ALA A 13 4.96 1.64 -0.24
CA ALA A 13 4.88 2.99 -0.78
C ALA A 13 6.24 3.49 -1.22
N VAL A 14 7.27 3.21 -0.43
CA VAL A 14 8.64 3.63 -0.77
C VAL A 14 9.12 2.88 -2.01
N THR A 15 8.88 1.58 -2.07
CA THR A 15 9.28 0.76 -3.20
C THR A 15 8.59 1.25 -4.48
N ALA A 16 7.29 1.53 -4.40
CA ALA A 16 6.55 2.03 -5.55
C ALA A 16 7.09 3.38 -6.01
N ALA A 17 7.46 4.24 -5.06
CA ALA A 17 8.02 5.55 -5.39
C ALA A 17 9.36 5.43 -6.13
N ILE A 18 10.20 4.48 -5.71
CA ILE A 18 11.48 4.25 -6.37
C ILE A 18 11.24 3.77 -7.81
N ILE A 19 10.33 2.82 -7.99
CA ILE A 19 10.05 2.30 -9.33
C ILE A 19 9.44 3.39 -10.21
N SER A 20 8.56 4.21 -9.64
CA SER A 20 7.98 5.34 -10.36
C SER A 20 9.09 6.26 -10.89
N ALA A 21 10.06 6.56 -10.05
CA ALA A 21 11.18 7.43 -10.45
C ALA A 21 12.03 6.78 -11.55
N VAL A 22 12.33 5.50 -11.41
CA VAL A 22 13.15 4.79 -12.38
C VAL A 22 12.44 4.72 -13.74
N GLU A 23 11.15 4.44 -13.74
CA GLU A 23 10.41 4.31 -14.98
C GLU A 23 9.89 5.65 -15.51
N GLN A 24 10.05 6.71 -14.73
CA GLN A 24 9.59 8.04 -15.09
C GLN A 24 8.07 8.05 -15.35
N LYS A 25 7.34 7.33 -14.53
CA LYS A 25 5.88 7.30 -14.58
C LYS A 25 5.32 7.68 -13.22
N PRO A 26 4.38 8.61 -13.15
CA PRO A 26 3.88 9.08 -11.85
C PRO A 26 3.00 8.02 -11.17
N LEU A 27 2.84 8.18 -9.88
CA LEU A 27 1.92 7.37 -9.11
C LEU A 27 0.63 8.15 -8.89
N ARG A 28 -0.48 7.43 -8.79
CA ARG A 28 -1.75 8.07 -8.42
C ARG A 28 -1.62 8.63 -7.02
N GLN A 29 -2.06 9.87 -6.86
CA GLN A 29 -1.94 10.57 -5.58
C GLN A 29 -3.19 10.40 -4.72
N ASP A 30 -4.24 9.79 -5.24
CA ASP A 30 -5.49 9.62 -4.53
C ASP A 30 -5.63 8.21 -3.92
N TRP A 31 -4.56 7.45 -3.91
CA TRP A 31 -4.54 6.12 -3.30
C TRP A 31 -3.51 6.08 -2.19
N ALA A 32 -3.90 5.50 -1.05
CA ALA A 32 -2.97 5.23 0.04
C ALA A 32 -2.47 3.79 -0.10
N VAL A 33 -1.24 3.55 0.32
CA VAL A 33 -0.62 2.23 0.18
C VAL A 33 -0.14 1.78 1.55
N THR A 34 -0.57 0.59 1.97
CA THR A 34 -0.06 -0.01 3.19
C THR A 34 0.64 -1.31 2.82
N GLY A 35 1.46 -1.80 3.73
CA GLY A 35 2.12 -3.08 3.55
C GLY A 35 3.62 -2.93 3.50
N GLU A 36 4.30 -4.03 3.72
CA GLU A 36 5.74 -4.12 3.62
C GLU A 36 6.08 -5.16 2.57
N ILE A 37 7.21 -4.94 1.88
CA ILE A 37 7.62 -5.83 0.81
C ILE A 37 8.85 -6.61 1.25
N SER A 38 8.84 -7.91 1.03
CA SER A 38 10.00 -8.74 1.32
C SER A 38 10.99 -8.67 0.16
N LEU A 39 12.16 -9.25 0.37
CA LEU A 39 13.18 -9.26 -0.67
C LEU A 39 12.75 -10.01 -1.92
N SER A 40 11.78 -10.91 -1.80
CA SER A 40 11.29 -11.65 -2.95
C SER A 40 10.15 -10.92 -3.69
N GLY A 41 9.78 -9.74 -3.24
CA GLY A 41 8.72 -8.97 -3.90
C GLY A 41 7.33 -9.24 -3.39
N GLU A 42 7.19 -10.05 -2.33
CA GLU A 42 5.89 -10.37 -1.79
C GLU A 42 5.46 -9.32 -0.77
N ILE A 43 4.20 -8.99 -0.79
CA ILE A 43 3.64 -8.02 0.16
C ILE A 43 3.27 -8.75 1.43
N LYS A 44 3.77 -8.26 2.55
CA LYS A 44 3.55 -8.89 3.85
C LYS A 44 2.47 -8.16 4.63
N PRO A 45 1.73 -8.88 5.47
CA PRO A 45 0.70 -8.23 6.28
C PRO A 45 1.30 -7.27 7.29
N VAL A 46 0.51 -6.28 7.68
CA VAL A 46 0.92 -5.29 8.67
C VAL A 46 -0.14 -5.18 9.75
N GLY A 47 0.22 -4.62 10.89
CA GLY A 47 -0.75 -4.32 11.93
C GLY A 47 -1.41 -2.98 11.68
N GLY A 48 -2.57 -2.77 12.30
CA GLY A 48 -3.20 -1.47 12.28
C GLY A 48 -3.83 -1.09 10.95
N VAL A 49 -4.26 -2.08 10.16
CA VAL A 49 -4.84 -1.78 8.85
C VAL A 49 -6.14 -0.96 8.98
N TYR A 50 -6.95 -1.24 9.98
CA TYR A 50 -8.17 -0.48 10.17
C TYR A 50 -7.86 0.99 10.44
N GLU A 51 -6.89 1.24 11.30
CA GLU A 51 -6.49 2.62 11.63
C GLU A 51 -5.88 3.32 10.41
N LYS A 52 -5.14 2.57 9.60
CA LYS A 52 -4.59 3.14 8.38
C LYS A 52 -5.68 3.47 7.37
N ALA A 53 -6.71 2.64 7.30
CA ALA A 53 -7.86 2.90 6.44
C ALA A 53 -8.59 4.17 6.90
N PHE A 54 -8.78 4.31 8.20
CA PHE A 54 -9.42 5.50 8.74
C PHE A 54 -8.59 6.74 8.40
N GLY A 55 -7.28 6.67 8.57
CA GLY A 55 -6.39 7.79 8.24
C GLY A 55 -6.44 8.16 6.76
N ALA A 56 -6.49 7.17 5.87
CA ALA A 56 -6.60 7.42 4.45
C ALA A 56 -7.93 8.11 4.12
N HIS A 57 -9.00 7.65 4.75
CA HIS A 57 -10.30 8.26 4.58
C HIS A 57 -10.27 9.73 5.04
N GLN A 58 -9.66 10.00 6.19
CA GLN A 58 -9.55 11.35 6.71
C GLN A 58 -8.74 12.24 5.76
N ALA A 59 -7.78 11.68 5.05
CA ALA A 59 -6.96 12.42 4.10
C ALA A 59 -7.66 12.59 2.74
N GLY A 60 -8.86 12.07 2.58
CA GLY A 60 -9.60 12.24 1.34
C GLY A 60 -9.18 11.28 0.22
N MET A 61 -8.50 10.20 0.56
CA MET A 61 -8.08 9.24 -0.46
C MET A 61 -9.28 8.51 -1.04
N LYS A 62 -9.19 8.16 -2.31
CA LYS A 62 -10.26 7.44 -2.99
C LYS A 62 -10.03 5.95 -2.96
N GLY A 63 -8.81 5.51 -2.76
CA GLY A 63 -8.48 4.10 -2.73
C GLY A 63 -7.43 3.78 -1.69
N LEU A 64 -7.38 2.51 -1.33
CA LEU A 64 -6.45 2.01 -0.34
C LEU A 64 -5.94 0.65 -0.78
N ILE A 65 -4.62 0.50 -0.80
CA ILE A 65 -4.00 -0.79 -1.08
C ILE A 65 -3.64 -1.44 0.25
N ILE A 66 -4.06 -2.69 0.42
CA ILE A 66 -3.75 -3.46 1.61
C ILE A 66 -3.14 -4.80 1.21
N PRO A 67 -2.32 -5.40 2.06
CA PRO A 67 -1.87 -6.76 1.81
C PRO A 67 -3.06 -7.72 1.79
N ALA A 68 -3.01 -8.72 0.92
CA ALA A 68 -4.10 -9.68 0.81
C ALA A 68 -4.39 -10.39 2.12
N GLU A 69 -3.36 -10.64 2.92
CA GLU A 69 -3.54 -11.31 4.19
C GLU A 69 -4.21 -10.42 5.24
N ASN A 70 -4.32 -9.12 4.99
CA ASN A 70 -5.02 -8.21 5.89
C ASN A 70 -6.47 -7.97 5.47
N LYS A 71 -6.95 -8.67 4.46
CA LYS A 71 -8.28 -8.40 3.93
C LYS A 71 -9.36 -8.55 4.99
N GLU A 72 -9.21 -9.55 5.86
CA GLU A 72 -10.21 -9.77 6.90
C GLU A 72 -10.13 -8.73 8.00
N ASP A 73 -8.98 -8.09 8.18
CA ASP A 73 -8.81 -7.10 9.23
C ASP A 73 -9.64 -5.84 8.98
N ILE A 74 -9.86 -5.52 7.72
CA ILE A 74 -10.65 -4.33 7.41
C ILE A 74 -12.13 -4.70 7.29
N GLY A 75 -12.42 -5.96 7.03
CA GLY A 75 -13.80 -6.43 6.95
C GLY A 75 -14.54 -5.73 5.82
N GLU A 76 -15.76 -5.29 6.10
CA GLU A 76 -16.55 -4.60 5.13
C GLU A 76 -16.53 -3.09 5.34
N THR A 77 -15.71 -2.60 6.24
CA THR A 77 -15.64 -1.18 6.53
C THR A 77 -14.60 -0.53 5.62
N HIS A 78 -15.05 0.05 4.53
CA HIS A 78 -14.14 0.63 3.56
C HIS A 78 -14.19 2.15 3.55
N PHE A 79 -15.00 2.77 4.38
CA PHE A 79 -15.15 4.22 4.48
C PHE A 79 -15.43 4.86 3.10
N GLY A 80 -16.07 4.13 2.21
CA GLY A 80 -16.37 4.66 0.88
C GLY A 80 -15.22 4.60 -0.11
N MET A 81 -14.08 4.08 0.30
CA MET A 81 -12.94 3.97 -0.60
C MET A 81 -12.97 2.65 -1.37
N GLU A 82 -12.31 2.63 -2.50
CA GLU A 82 -12.02 1.38 -3.20
C GLU A 82 -10.84 0.72 -2.47
N VAL A 83 -10.94 -0.57 -2.21
CA VAL A 83 -9.87 -1.29 -1.50
C VAL A 83 -9.34 -2.38 -2.43
N ALA A 84 -8.04 -2.40 -2.62
CA ALA A 84 -7.38 -3.42 -3.43
C ALA A 84 -6.47 -4.25 -2.54
N ALA A 85 -6.71 -5.54 -2.49
CA ALA A 85 -5.87 -6.48 -1.74
C ALA A 85 -4.82 -7.02 -2.69
N VAL A 86 -3.56 -6.92 -2.29
CA VAL A 86 -2.44 -7.22 -3.18
C VAL A 86 -1.52 -8.25 -2.56
N ARG A 87 -0.80 -8.99 -3.40
CA ARG A 87 0.14 -10.00 -2.94
C ARG A 87 1.56 -9.66 -3.33
N THR A 88 1.77 -8.88 -4.39
CA THR A 88 3.10 -8.56 -4.91
C THR A 88 3.20 -7.09 -5.24
N ILE A 89 4.44 -6.63 -5.43
CA ILE A 89 4.66 -5.23 -5.82
C ILE A 89 4.07 -4.97 -7.21
N GLU A 90 4.04 -5.96 -8.08
CA GLU A 90 3.43 -5.80 -9.41
C GLU A 90 1.94 -5.49 -9.27
N ASP A 91 1.26 -6.11 -8.33
CA ASP A 91 -0.15 -5.81 -8.10
C ASP A 91 -0.35 -4.36 -7.67
N VAL A 92 0.56 -3.85 -6.83
CA VAL A 92 0.50 -2.46 -6.38
C VAL A 92 0.66 -1.52 -7.58
N LEU A 93 1.67 -1.78 -8.41
CA LEU A 93 1.95 -0.92 -9.55
C LEU A 93 0.82 -0.94 -10.57
N ASP A 94 0.18 -2.10 -10.75
CA ASP A 94 -0.96 -2.18 -11.65
C ASP A 94 -2.08 -1.24 -11.23
N LYS A 95 -2.20 -0.97 -9.93
CA LYS A 95 -3.26 -0.10 -9.45
C LYS A 95 -2.86 1.37 -9.47
N ILE A 96 -1.63 1.69 -9.12
CA ILE A 96 -1.30 3.09 -8.85
C ILE A 96 -0.26 3.71 -9.79
N LEU A 97 0.42 2.92 -10.61
CA LEU A 97 1.38 3.49 -11.55
C LEU A 97 0.63 3.98 -12.78
N VAL A 98 0.79 5.26 -13.09
CA VAL A 98 0.11 5.84 -14.25
C VAL A 98 0.93 5.51 -15.47
N LYS A 99 0.30 4.93 -16.47
CA LYS A 99 1.00 4.45 -17.66
C LYS A 99 1.04 5.47 -18.80
#